data_60f56c9152e8c27162e0f790ac59f936
#
_entry.id   60f56c9152e8c27162e0f790ac59f936
#
_cell.length_a   1.000
_cell.length_b   1.000
_cell.length_c   1.000
_cell.angle_alpha   90.00
_cell.angle_beta   90.00
_cell.angle_gamma   90.00
#
_symmetry.space_group_name_H-M   'P 1'
#
loop_
_entity.id
_entity.type
_entity.pdbx_description
1 polymer ?
#
loop_
_entity_poly.entity_id
_entity_poly.type
_entity_poly.pdbx_seq_one_letter_code
_entity_poly.pdbx_strand_id
1 'polypeptide(L)'
;MTKPNRPANAQRIRRILILSYLVITLVAVAASSIPVLLLSSNALKNKVTSLLYTYTSQLVQNSDTYLSGYESQVLLLFADSSALQYDPDDTSLSQKTRNATENRLKNTLQRIRVMKNYGDLFLVSPANHLIGSPSLYTQTKYGTMLYSTFHDALVESGGESVWLPVLGKDNSRIYYVRELNPQLLLITSVYAMDFTNVFVTPVDFSDICVRLISQDHTVIYSTTSDDIGQPLPEEIEKRLGEHNKSGNCL
;
A
#
# COMPACT_ATOMS: atom_id res chain seq x y z
N MET A 1 -10.94 66.83 62.56
CA MET A 1 -10.12 66.18 61.53
C MET A 1 -10.93 66.08 60.24
N THR A 2 -10.76 67.04 59.34
CA THR A 2 -11.47 67.14 58.04
C THR A 2 -10.75 66.28 56.99
N LYS A 3 -11.44 65.23 56.46
CA LYS A 3 -10.94 64.46 55.34
C LYS A 3 -10.72 65.35 54.09
N PRO A 4 -9.57 65.31 53.50
CA PRO A 4 -9.33 66.13 52.29
C PRO A 4 -10.22 65.63 51.16
N ASN A 5 -11.12 66.51 50.68
CA ASN A 5 -11.97 66.29 49.51
C ASN A 5 -11.07 66.17 48.27
N ARG A 6 -10.73 64.99 47.83
CA ARG A 6 -9.98 64.80 46.57
C ARG A 6 -10.86 65.26 45.39
N PRO A 7 -10.40 66.14 44.55
CA PRO A 7 -11.20 66.69 43.46
C PRO A 7 -11.62 65.57 42.53
N ALA A 8 -12.90 65.45 42.22
CA ALA A 8 -13.51 64.42 41.36
C ALA A 8 -12.78 64.28 39.99
N ASN A 9 -12.18 65.36 39.49
CA ASN A 9 -11.36 65.41 38.27
C ASN A 9 -10.09 64.55 38.37
N ALA A 10 -9.43 64.48 39.52
CA ALA A 10 -8.19 63.67 39.67
C ALA A 10 -8.48 62.18 39.59
N GLN A 11 -9.62 61.73 40.08
CA GLN A 11 -10.04 60.32 39.95
C GLN A 11 -10.45 59.95 38.51
N ARG A 12 -11.06 60.88 37.79
CA ARG A 12 -11.42 60.71 36.34
C ARG A 12 -10.19 60.62 35.48
N ILE A 13 -9.22 61.49 35.67
CA ILE A 13 -7.94 61.52 34.94
C ILE A 13 -7.16 60.19 35.17
N ARG A 14 -7.10 59.73 36.46
CA ARG A 14 -6.44 58.47 36.78
C ARG A 14 -7.10 57.25 36.11
N ARG A 15 -8.43 57.20 36.03
CA ARG A 15 -9.16 56.14 35.34
C ARG A 15 -8.89 56.17 33.85
N ILE A 16 -8.87 57.34 33.22
CA ILE A 16 -8.58 57.48 31.79
C ILE A 16 -7.14 56.99 31.47
N LEU A 17 -6.16 57.39 32.30
CA LEU A 17 -4.77 56.97 32.15
C LEU A 17 -4.60 55.44 32.31
N ILE A 18 -5.26 54.82 33.29
CA ILE A 18 -5.21 53.40 33.46
C ILE A 18 -5.86 52.67 32.28
N LEU A 19 -7.00 53.17 31.79
CA LEU A 19 -7.70 52.60 30.65
C LEU A 19 -6.89 52.72 29.35
N SER A 20 -6.28 53.88 29.10
CA SER A 20 -5.43 54.09 27.92
C SER A 20 -4.19 53.18 27.96
N TYR A 21 -3.54 53.05 29.11
CA TYR A 21 -2.41 52.13 29.27
C TYR A 21 -2.80 50.66 29.03
N LEU A 22 -3.95 50.27 29.57
CA LEU A 22 -4.48 48.91 29.38
C LEU A 22 -4.80 48.62 27.90
N VAL A 23 -5.40 49.57 27.18
CA VAL A 23 -5.66 49.45 25.75
C VAL A 23 -4.36 49.38 24.95
N ILE A 24 -3.38 50.23 25.24
CA ILE A 24 -2.09 50.22 24.55
C ILE A 24 -1.36 48.89 24.75
N THR A 25 -1.31 48.39 26.00
CA THR A 25 -0.70 47.09 26.28
C THR A 25 -1.42 45.93 25.59
N LEU A 26 -2.75 45.94 25.57
CA LEU A 26 -3.56 44.91 24.88
C LEU A 26 -3.28 44.93 23.36
N VAL A 27 -3.24 46.09 22.75
CA VAL A 27 -2.92 46.26 21.32
C VAL A 27 -1.49 45.81 21.02
N ALA A 28 -0.52 46.17 21.87
CA ALA A 28 0.86 45.73 21.68
C ALA A 28 1.03 44.20 21.79
N VAL A 29 0.37 43.58 22.75
CA VAL A 29 0.36 42.11 22.90
C VAL A 29 -0.32 41.43 21.69
N ALA A 30 -1.48 41.94 21.27
CA ALA A 30 -2.17 41.38 20.09
C ALA A 30 -1.32 41.54 18.80
N ALA A 31 -0.71 42.72 18.61
CA ALA A 31 0.12 42.97 17.42
C ALA A 31 1.39 42.12 17.36
N SER A 32 1.93 41.70 18.49
CA SER A 32 3.08 40.79 18.54
C SER A 32 2.68 39.30 18.48
N SER A 33 1.58 38.93 19.10
CA SER A 33 1.17 37.50 19.21
C SER A 33 0.54 36.94 17.94
N ILE A 34 -0.26 37.77 17.23
CA ILE A 34 -0.96 37.30 16.03
C ILE A 34 0.01 36.88 14.91
N PRO A 35 1.02 37.68 14.53
CA PRO A 35 2.01 37.29 13.52
C PRO A 35 2.79 36.02 13.91
N VAL A 36 3.18 35.91 15.19
CA VAL A 36 3.92 34.76 15.69
C VAL A 36 3.09 33.50 15.58
N LEU A 37 1.80 33.53 15.96
CA LEU A 37 0.88 32.40 15.83
C LEU A 37 0.67 32.00 14.37
N LEU A 38 0.50 32.95 13.46
CA LEU A 38 0.33 32.67 12.03
C LEU A 38 1.60 32.05 11.41
N LEU A 39 2.77 32.62 11.71
CA LEU A 39 4.05 32.09 11.24
C LEU A 39 4.32 30.67 11.80
N SER A 40 4.09 30.47 13.10
CA SER A 40 4.25 29.17 13.73
C SER A 40 3.29 28.12 13.16
N SER A 41 2.02 28.49 12.97
CA SER A 41 1.02 27.59 12.37
C SER A 41 1.41 27.19 10.94
N ASN A 42 1.83 28.15 10.10
CA ASN A 42 2.27 27.87 8.74
C ASN A 42 3.56 27.03 8.70
N ALA A 43 4.52 27.33 9.56
CA ALA A 43 5.74 26.52 9.67
C ALA A 43 5.46 25.09 10.11
N LEU A 44 4.57 24.90 11.09
CA LEU A 44 4.14 23.58 11.55
C LEU A 44 3.42 22.83 10.44
N LYS A 45 2.46 23.46 9.74
CA LYS A 45 1.75 22.87 8.61
C LYS A 45 2.71 22.41 7.52
N ASN A 46 3.66 23.23 7.11
CA ASN A 46 4.65 22.90 6.10
C ASN A 46 5.54 21.74 6.54
N LYS A 47 5.96 21.72 7.82
CA LYS A 47 6.77 20.64 8.38
C LYS A 47 6.01 19.31 8.40
N VAL A 48 4.74 19.32 8.84
CA VAL A 48 3.89 18.13 8.86
C VAL A 48 3.66 17.62 7.44
N THR A 49 3.35 18.48 6.48
CA THR A 49 3.16 18.10 5.08
C THR A 49 4.44 17.47 4.51
N SER A 50 5.62 18.07 4.77
CA SER A 50 6.90 17.51 4.32
C SER A 50 7.19 16.15 4.94
N LEU A 51 6.90 15.96 6.23
CA LEU A 51 7.06 14.67 6.90
C LEU A 51 6.12 13.61 6.32
N LEU A 52 4.86 13.95 6.07
CA LEU A 52 3.89 13.05 5.45
C LEU A 52 4.34 12.64 4.04
N TYR A 53 4.82 13.60 3.24
CA TYR A 53 5.35 13.31 1.91
C TYR A 53 6.53 12.33 1.97
N THR A 54 7.50 12.60 2.85
CA THR A 54 8.67 11.72 3.04
C THR A 54 8.23 10.32 3.48
N TYR A 55 7.30 10.26 4.42
CA TYR A 55 6.76 8.98 4.92
C TYR A 55 6.04 8.20 3.81
N THR A 56 5.17 8.86 3.05
CA THR A 56 4.46 8.21 1.93
C THR A 56 5.44 7.69 0.87
N SER A 57 6.47 8.49 0.53
CA SER A 57 7.51 8.06 -0.40
C SER A 57 8.27 6.82 0.10
N GLN A 58 8.57 6.76 1.40
CA GLN A 58 9.18 5.57 2.01
C GLN A 58 8.27 4.36 1.96
N LEU A 59 6.96 4.53 2.20
CA LEU A 59 5.99 3.45 2.11
C LEU A 59 5.92 2.86 0.69
N VAL A 60 5.88 3.71 -0.33
CA VAL A 60 5.91 3.28 -1.74
C VAL A 60 7.19 2.50 -2.01
N GLN A 61 8.36 3.05 -1.67
CA GLN A 61 9.64 2.39 -1.88
C GLN A 61 9.75 1.05 -1.15
N ASN A 62 9.26 0.98 0.08
CA ASN A 62 9.24 -0.27 0.86
C ASN A 62 8.32 -1.31 0.20
N SER A 63 7.15 -0.89 -0.30
CA SER A 63 6.23 -1.77 -1.01
C SER A 63 6.85 -2.34 -2.29
N ASP A 64 7.46 -1.47 -3.10
CA ASP A 64 8.16 -1.89 -4.31
C ASP A 64 9.30 -2.88 -4.00
N THR A 65 10.10 -2.57 -2.98
CA THR A 65 11.19 -3.46 -2.54
C THR A 65 10.65 -4.80 -2.04
N TYR A 66 9.53 -4.77 -1.33
CA TYR A 66 8.87 -5.97 -0.83
C TYR A 66 8.39 -6.87 -1.97
N LEU A 67 7.65 -6.31 -2.93
CA LEU A 67 7.12 -7.03 -4.09
C LEU A 67 8.25 -7.52 -5.00
N SER A 68 9.21 -6.66 -5.35
CA SER A 68 10.38 -7.03 -6.16
C SER A 68 11.21 -8.16 -5.52
N GLY A 69 11.21 -8.23 -4.19
CA GLY A 69 11.85 -9.33 -3.47
C GLY A 69 11.14 -10.68 -3.71
N TYR A 70 9.84 -10.71 -3.96
CA TYR A 70 9.12 -11.93 -4.37
C TYR A 70 9.40 -12.27 -5.84
N GLU A 71 9.35 -11.28 -6.73
CA GLU A 71 9.68 -11.45 -8.15
C GLU A 71 11.07 -12.04 -8.34
N SER A 72 12.07 -11.48 -7.67
CA SER A 72 13.45 -11.92 -7.78
C SER A 72 13.66 -13.39 -7.40
N GLN A 73 12.92 -13.88 -6.41
CA GLN A 73 13.02 -15.27 -5.99
C GLN A 73 12.41 -16.23 -7.03
N VAL A 74 11.27 -15.87 -7.63
CA VAL A 74 10.64 -16.72 -8.64
C VAL A 74 11.42 -16.75 -9.95
N LEU A 75 12.27 -15.75 -10.22
CA LEU A 75 13.18 -15.74 -11.37
C LEU A 75 14.19 -16.91 -11.35
N LEU A 76 14.40 -17.58 -10.21
CA LEU A 76 15.21 -18.80 -10.15
C LEU A 76 14.67 -19.93 -11.03
N LEU A 77 13.36 -19.94 -11.31
CA LEU A 77 12.76 -20.90 -12.26
C LEU A 77 13.26 -20.68 -13.70
N PHE A 78 13.55 -19.43 -14.08
CA PHE A 78 14.04 -19.07 -15.41
C PHE A 78 15.52 -19.46 -15.63
N ALA A 79 16.24 -19.78 -14.56
CA ALA A 79 17.59 -20.30 -14.67
C ALA A 79 17.63 -21.79 -15.06
N ASP A 80 16.50 -22.50 -15.00
CA ASP A 80 16.40 -23.90 -15.37
C ASP A 80 15.92 -24.05 -16.82
N SER A 81 16.83 -24.31 -17.74
CA SER A 81 16.51 -24.47 -19.17
C SER A 81 15.49 -25.60 -19.43
N SER A 82 15.44 -26.62 -18.56
CA SER A 82 14.47 -27.69 -18.72
C SER A 82 13.04 -27.23 -18.32
N ALA A 83 12.93 -26.26 -17.42
CA ALA A 83 11.66 -25.64 -17.08
C ALA A 83 11.12 -24.79 -18.24
N LEU A 84 12.01 -24.06 -18.93
CA LEU A 84 11.64 -23.20 -20.04
C LEU A 84 11.17 -23.97 -21.29
N GLN A 85 11.55 -25.22 -21.43
CA GLN A 85 11.19 -26.07 -22.58
C GLN A 85 10.13 -27.12 -22.25
N TYR A 86 9.69 -27.19 -21.01
CA TYR A 86 8.77 -28.23 -20.57
C TYR A 86 7.33 -27.89 -20.93
N ASP A 87 6.70 -28.82 -21.66
CA ASP A 87 5.27 -28.82 -21.92
C ASP A 87 4.62 -30.00 -21.14
N PRO A 88 3.86 -29.75 -20.08
CA PRO A 88 3.21 -30.81 -19.33
C PRO A 88 2.07 -31.49 -20.10
N ASP A 89 1.54 -30.83 -21.13
CA ASP A 89 0.43 -31.34 -21.94
C ASP A 89 0.91 -32.11 -23.18
N ASP A 90 2.25 -32.16 -23.44
CA ASP A 90 2.84 -32.95 -24.51
C ASP A 90 2.70 -34.44 -24.25
N THR A 91 1.84 -35.09 -25.04
CA THR A 91 1.58 -36.52 -24.97
C THR A 91 2.72 -37.39 -25.53
N SER A 92 3.68 -36.82 -26.25
CA SER A 92 4.84 -37.53 -26.81
C SER A 92 5.91 -37.85 -25.77
N LEU A 93 5.93 -37.10 -24.66
CA LEU A 93 6.90 -37.27 -23.57
C LEU A 93 6.66 -38.60 -22.83
N SER A 94 7.75 -39.36 -22.61
CA SER A 94 7.68 -40.55 -21.78
C SER A 94 7.28 -40.16 -20.33
N GLN A 95 6.48 -41.06 -19.69
CA GLN A 95 6.07 -40.83 -18.30
C GLN A 95 7.29 -40.66 -17.35
N LYS A 96 8.38 -41.36 -17.62
CA LYS A 96 9.62 -41.24 -16.86
C LYS A 96 10.22 -39.82 -16.97
N THR A 97 10.29 -39.27 -18.18
CA THR A 97 10.80 -37.92 -18.45
C THR A 97 9.92 -36.88 -17.80
N ARG A 98 8.59 -36.99 -17.97
CA ARG A 98 7.60 -36.12 -17.34
C ARG A 98 7.78 -36.07 -15.83
N ASN A 99 7.75 -37.24 -15.15
CA ASN A 99 7.90 -37.31 -13.71
C ASN A 99 9.26 -36.73 -13.22
N ALA A 100 10.34 -36.97 -13.96
CA ALA A 100 11.65 -36.44 -13.60
C ALA A 100 11.67 -34.90 -13.66
N THR A 101 11.12 -34.31 -14.73
CA THR A 101 11.06 -32.84 -14.89
C THR A 101 10.13 -32.22 -13.87
N GLU A 102 8.92 -32.78 -13.64
CA GLU A 102 8.01 -32.25 -12.65
C GLU A 102 8.57 -32.33 -11.23
N ASN A 103 9.24 -33.41 -10.85
CA ASN A 103 9.87 -33.52 -9.54
C ASN A 103 10.98 -32.47 -9.36
N ARG A 104 11.72 -32.17 -10.42
CA ARG A 104 12.75 -31.11 -10.39
C ARG A 104 12.11 -29.75 -10.21
N LEU A 105 11.04 -29.44 -10.95
CA LEU A 105 10.27 -28.19 -10.82
C LEU A 105 9.67 -28.07 -9.42
N LYS A 106 9.02 -29.12 -8.90
CA LYS A 106 8.48 -29.16 -7.54
C LYS A 106 9.55 -28.89 -6.48
N ASN A 107 10.75 -29.46 -6.65
CA ASN A 107 11.87 -29.23 -5.74
C ASN A 107 12.35 -27.77 -5.82
N THR A 108 12.37 -27.17 -7.00
CA THR A 108 12.74 -25.74 -7.16
C THR A 108 11.70 -24.83 -6.53
N LEU A 109 10.41 -25.07 -6.77
CA LEU A 109 9.31 -24.35 -6.11
C LEU A 109 9.39 -24.47 -4.59
N GLN A 110 9.69 -25.67 -4.08
CA GLN A 110 9.83 -25.89 -2.64
C GLN A 110 11.01 -25.09 -2.05
N ARG A 111 12.15 -25.03 -2.74
CA ARG A 111 13.29 -24.19 -2.32
C ARG A 111 12.93 -22.71 -2.28
N ILE A 112 12.26 -22.20 -3.31
CA ILE A 112 11.77 -20.81 -3.37
C ILE A 112 10.83 -20.54 -2.19
N ARG A 113 9.91 -21.47 -1.92
CA ARG A 113 8.93 -21.35 -0.82
C ARG A 113 9.58 -21.26 0.56
N VAL A 114 10.70 -21.94 0.76
CA VAL A 114 11.46 -21.87 2.03
C VAL A 114 12.16 -20.53 2.20
N MET A 115 12.53 -19.85 1.09
CA MET A 115 13.23 -18.56 1.15
C MET A 115 12.30 -17.41 1.53
N LYS A 116 11.00 -17.49 1.18
CA LYS A 116 10.00 -16.48 1.49
C LYS A 116 8.64 -17.11 1.77
N ASN A 117 7.84 -16.42 2.57
CA ASN A 117 6.50 -16.86 2.91
C ASN A 117 5.51 -16.53 1.77
N TYR A 118 5.33 -17.48 0.85
CA TYR A 118 4.32 -17.39 -0.19
C TYR A 118 3.00 -17.99 0.29
N GLY A 119 1.89 -17.31 0.00
CA GLY A 119 0.55 -17.88 0.18
C GLY A 119 0.29 -19.02 -0.80
N ASP A 120 0.65 -18.81 -2.07
CA ASP A 120 0.65 -19.78 -3.14
C ASP A 120 1.96 -19.72 -3.93
N LEU A 121 2.39 -20.84 -4.48
CA LEU A 121 3.51 -20.91 -5.43
C LEU A 121 3.38 -22.21 -6.22
N PHE A 122 2.99 -22.10 -7.49
CA PHE A 122 2.77 -23.24 -8.38
C PHE A 122 2.83 -22.83 -9.86
N LEU A 123 2.95 -23.81 -10.73
CA LEU A 123 2.82 -23.66 -12.18
C LEU A 123 1.51 -24.32 -12.64
N VAL A 124 0.91 -23.78 -13.67
CA VAL A 124 -0.31 -24.31 -14.28
C VAL A 124 -0.22 -24.25 -15.80
N SER A 125 -0.67 -25.32 -16.48
CA SER A 125 -0.76 -25.38 -17.93
C SER A 125 -2.15 -24.99 -18.46
N PRO A 126 -2.31 -24.79 -19.78
CA PRO A 126 -3.63 -24.58 -20.41
C PRO A 126 -4.64 -25.66 -20.11
N ALA A 127 -4.23 -26.92 -19.96
CA ALA A 127 -5.09 -28.04 -19.56
C ALA A 127 -5.35 -28.08 -18.04
N ASN A 128 -4.94 -27.05 -17.29
CA ASN A 128 -5.01 -26.98 -15.82
C ASN A 128 -4.20 -28.08 -15.11
N HIS A 129 -3.15 -28.59 -15.74
CA HIS A 129 -2.19 -29.44 -15.04
C HIS A 129 -1.36 -28.62 -14.08
N LEU A 130 -1.31 -29.07 -12.81
CA LEU A 130 -0.68 -28.33 -11.72
C LEU A 130 0.69 -28.92 -11.34
N ILE A 131 1.70 -28.08 -11.28
CA ILE A 131 3.01 -28.44 -10.73
C ILE A 131 3.24 -27.57 -9.48
N GLY A 132 3.27 -28.20 -8.33
CA GLY A 132 3.22 -27.53 -7.02
C GLY A 132 1.85 -27.70 -6.38
N SER A 133 1.61 -26.94 -5.32
CA SER A 133 0.38 -27.08 -4.54
C SER A 133 -0.22 -25.70 -4.25
N PRO A 134 -1.23 -25.28 -5.00
CA PRO A 134 -2.02 -24.11 -4.64
C PRO A 134 -2.74 -24.34 -3.30
N SER A 135 -3.01 -23.27 -2.59
CA SER A 135 -3.78 -23.32 -1.35
C SER A 135 -5.23 -23.79 -1.61
N LEU A 136 -5.87 -24.29 -0.57
CA LEU A 136 -7.28 -24.70 -0.65
C LEU A 136 -8.17 -23.53 -1.09
N TYR A 137 -7.87 -22.31 -0.64
CA TYR A 137 -8.59 -21.10 -1.05
C TYR A 137 -8.53 -20.89 -2.57
N THR A 138 -7.33 -20.94 -3.14
CA THR A 138 -7.11 -20.76 -4.59
C THR A 138 -7.79 -21.86 -5.39
N GLN A 139 -7.69 -23.13 -4.94
CA GLN A 139 -8.36 -24.25 -5.58
C GLN A 139 -9.88 -24.12 -5.54
N THR A 140 -10.45 -23.73 -4.39
CA THR A 140 -11.90 -23.58 -4.24
C THR A 140 -12.43 -22.41 -5.05
N LYS A 141 -11.68 -21.31 -5.12
CA LYS A 141 -12.11 -20.09 -5.80
C LYS A 141 -12.08 -20.22 -7.33
N TYR A 142 -11.02 -20.82 -7.88
CA TYR A 142 -10.79 -20.84 -9.32
C TYR A 142 -11.04 -22.22 -9.97
N GLY A 143 -10.83 -23.29 -9.25
CA GLY A 143 -11.09 -24.66 -9.74
C GLY A 143 -10.46 -24.93 -11.10
N THR A 144 -11.29 -25.34 -12.06
CA THR A 144 -10.88 -25.63 -13.45
C THR A 144 -10.64 -24.38 -14.32
N MET A 145 -10.96 -23.18 -13.82
CA MET A 145 -10.75 -21.92 -14.55
C MET A 145 -9.44 -21.23 -14.15
N LEU A 146 -8.58 -21.91 -13.42
CA LEU A 146 -7.40 -21.32 -12.82
C LEU A 146 -6.44 -20.77 -13.88
N TYR A 147 -6.11 -21.55 -14.91
CA TYR A 147 -5.25 -21.09 -16.00
C TYR A 147 -5.89 -19.90 -16.74
N SER A 148 -7.13 -20.08 -17.24
CA SER A 148 -7.77 -19.03 -18.07
C SER A 148 -7.90 -17.70 -17.33
N THR A 149 -8.34 -17.72 -16.06
CA THR A 149 -8.52 -16.49 -15.27
C THR A 149 -7.22 -15.69 -15.15
N PHE A 150 -6.12 -16.34 -14.82
CA PHE A 150 -4.85 -15.63 -14.63
C PHE A 150 -4.15 -15.31 -15.95
N HIS A 151 -4.31 -16.14 -16.96
CA HIS A 151 -3.78 -15.89 -18.31
C HIS A 151 -4.49 -14.69 -18.97
N ASP A 152 -5.83 -14.63 -18.88
CA ASP A 152 -6.61 -13.52 -19.43
C ASP A 152 -6.20 -12.18 -18.79
N ALA A 153 -6.04 -12.16 -17.47
CA ALA A 153 -5.57 -10.98 -16.75
C ALA A 153 -4.13 -10.57 -17.15
N LEU A 154 -3.24 -11.55 -17.41
CA LEU A 154 -1.89 -11.28 -17.90
C LEU A 154 -1.93 -10.66 -19.32
N VAL A 155 -2.76 -11.21 -20.20
CA VAL A 155 -2.94 -10.69 -21.57
C VAL A 155 -3.53 -9.28 -21.56
N GLU A 156 -4.54 -9.02 -20.71
CA GLU A 156 -5.14 -7.69 -20.55
C GLU A 156 -4.14 -6.67 -20.04
N SER A 157 -3.19 -7.07 -19.20
CA SER A 157 -2.13 -6.17 -18.72
C SER A 157 -1.11 -5.80 -19.80
N GLY A 158 -1.04 -6.57 -20.89
CA GLY A 158 -0.09 -6.37 -21.98
C GLY A 158 1.38 -6.58 -21.61
N GLY A 159 1.64 -7.17 -20.43
CA GLY A 159 2.97 -7.39 -19.88
C GLY A 159 3.39 -8.86 -19.83
N GLU A 160 4.68 -9.11 -19.56
CA GLU A 160 5.20 -10.45 -19.27
C GLU A 160 4.82 -10.93 -17.87
N SER A 161 4.40 -10.02 -17.00
CA SER A 161 3.98 -10.31 -15.63
C SER A 161 3.02 -9.24 -15.10
N VAL A 162 2.20 -9.63 -14.14
CA VAL A 162 1.21 -8.73 -13.53
C VAL A 162 0.98 -9.07 -12.06
N TRP A 163 0.76 -8.04 -11.25
CA TRP A 163 0.26 -8.15 -9.89
C TRP A 163 -1.25 -7.92 -9.87
N LEU A 164 -2.00 -8.89 -9.36
CA LEU A 164 -3.47 -8.89 -9.35
C LEU A 164 -3.98 -8.97 -7.91
N PRO A 165 -4.71 -7.97 -7.42
CA PRO A 165 -5.37 -8.04 -6.13
C PRO A 165 -6.58 -8.95 -6.21
N VAL A 166 -6.70 -9.85 -5.24
CA VAL A 166 -7.87 -10.70 -5.06
C VAL A 166 -8.40 -10.47 -3.65
N LEU A 167 -9.51 -9.77 -3.60
CA LEU A 167 -10.09 -9.28 -2.37
C LEU A 167 -11.06 -10.30 -1.78
N GLY A 168 -11.00 -10.43 -0.47
CA GLY A 168 -11.93 -11.24 0.31
C GLY A 168 -11.92 -10.81 1.76
N LYS A 169 -13.07 -10.85 2.44
CA LYS A 169 -13.22 -10.35 3.82
C LYS A 169 -12.13 -10.85 4.78
N ASP A 170 -11.77 -12.13 4.67
CA ASP A 170 -10.86 -12.78 5.61
C ASP A 170 -9.56 -13.27 4.95
N ASN A 171 -9.38 -13.05 3.64
CA ASN A 171 -8.27 -13.63 2.91
C ASN A 171 -7.95 -12.83 1.63
N SER A 172 -7.61 -11.58 1.82
CA SER A 172 -7.11 -10.74 0.72
C SER A 172 -5.72 -11.19 0.32
N ARG A 173 -5.52 -11.41 -0.98
CA ARG A 173 -4.25 -11.83 -1.57
C ARG A 173 -3.90 -10.97 -2.76
N ILE A 174 -2.62 -10.81 -2.99
CA ILE A 174 -2.08 -10.20 -4.19
C ILE A 174 -1.36 -11.30 -4.93
N TYR A 175 -1.81 -11.62 -6.16
CA TYR A 175 -1.20 -12.65 -6.99
C TYR A 175 -0.20 -12.01 -7.94
N TYR A 176 0.98 -12.59 -8.02
CA TYR A 176 1.92 -12.35 -9.08
C TYR A 176 1.79 -13.46 -10.11
N VAL A 177 1.56 -13.06 -11.33
CA VAL A 177 1.38 -13.96 -12.48
C VAL A 177 2.46 -13.65 -13.49
N ARG A 178 3.13 -14.68 -13.98
CA ARG A 178 4.15 -14.55 -15.03
C ARG A 178 4.17 -15.76 -15.93
N GLU A 179 4.29 -15.53 -17.22
CA GLU A 179 4.52 -16.61 -18.18
C GLU A 179 5.95 -17.14 -18.01
N LEU A 180 6.09 -18.45 -17.73
CA LEU A 180 7.38 -19.13 -17.69
C LEU A 180 7.80 -19.55 -19.11
N ASN A 181 6.84 -20.08 -19.84
CA ASN A 181 6.89 -20.39 -21.26
C ASN A 181 5.45 -20.44 -21.80
N PRO A 182 5.20 -20.55 -23.13
CA PRO A 182 3.85 -20.57 -23.69
C PRO A 182 2.91 -21.66 -23.15
N GLN A 183 3.45 -22.68 -22.49
CA GLN A 183 2.69 -23.82 -21.95
C GLN A 183 2.62 -23.82 -20.42
N LEU A 184 3.27 -22.86 -19.75
CA LEU A 184 3.31 -22.82 -18.29
C LEU A 184 3.21 -21.39 -17.74
N LEU A 185 2.22 -21.19 -16.93
CA LEU A 185 2.01 -19.95 -16.18
C LEU A 185 2.47 -20.14 -14.73
N LEU A 186 3.36 -19.29 -14.28
CA LEU A 186 3.76 -19.21 -12.89
C LEU A 186 2.77 -18.33 -12.14
N ILE A 187 2.21 -18.86 -11.06
CA ILE A 187 1.32 -18.14 -10.16
C ILE A 187 1.89 -18.21 -8.75
N THR A 188 2.05 -17.05 -8.15
CA THR A 188 2.41 -16.94 -6.73
C THR A 188 1.53 -15.90 -6.05
N SER A 189 1.37 -15.99 -4.75
CA SER A 189 0.61 -15.02 -3.98
C SER A 189 1.27 -14.64 -2.68
N VAL A 190 0.99 -13.42 -2.24
CA VAL A 190 1.31 -12.88 -0.91
C VAL A 190 0.03 -12.47 -0.21
N TYR A 191 0.01 -12.57 1.10
CA TYR A 191 -1.13 -12.08 1.87
C TYR A 191 -1.08 -10.57 2.00
N ALA A 192 -2.21 -9.90 1.80
CA ALA A 192 -2.30 -8.46 2.02
C ALA A 192 -1.91 -8.08 3.45
N MET A 193 -2.21 -8.93 4.44
CA MET A 193 -1.81 -8.73 5.84
C MET A 193 -0.29 -8.69 6.06
N ASP A 194 0.51 -9.29 5.17
CA ASP A 194 1.97 -9.27 5.28
C ASP A 194 2.53 -7.86 5.04
N PHE A 195 1.77 -6.98 4.41
CA PHE A 195 2.10 -5.56 4.28
C PHE A 195 2.10 -4.80 5.61
N THR A 196 1.51 -5.35 6.67
CA THR A 196 1.58 -4.75 8.01
C THR A 196 3.03 -4.50 8.44
N ASN A 197 3.94 -5.38 8.06
CA ASN A 197 5.37 -5.23 8.35
C ASN A 197 6.06 -4.21 7.44
N VAL A 198 5.48 -3.91 6.28
CA VAL A 198 5.98 -2.92 5.31
C VAL A 198 5.51 -1.52 5.70
N PHE A 199 4.27 -1.42 6.20
CA PHE A 199 3.61 -0.17 6.59
C PHE A 199 3.73 0.09 8.09
N VAL A 200 4.95 0.02 8.63
CA VAL A 200 5.19 0.39 10.03
C VAL A 200 4.92 1.86 10.20
N THR A 201 3.84 2.18 10.89
CA THR A 201 3.47 3.56 11.21
C THR A 201 4.36 4.05 12.36
N PRO A 202 5.09 5.16 12.22
CA PRO A 202 5.78 5.77 13.35
C PRO A 202 4.79 6.09 14.48
N VAL A 203 5.25 6.00 15.72
CA VAL A 203 4.41 6.21 16.91
C VAL A 203 3.67 7.55 16.88
N ASP A 204 4.31 8.58 16.29
CA ASP A 204 3.74 9.92 16.16
C ASP A 204 2.61 10.03 15.13
N PHE A 205 2.36 8.97 14.35
CA PHE A 205 1.35 8.90 13.29
C PHE A 205 0.32 7.80 13.54
N SER A 206 0.09 7.42 14.78
CA SER A 206 -0.86 6.35 15.16
C SER A 206 -2.29 6.59 14.64
N ASP A 207 -2.66 7.85 14.43
CA ASP A 207 -4.00 8.25 13.93
C ASP A 207 -4.09 8.30 12.40
N ILE A 208 -2.98 7.99 11.69
CA ILE A 208 -2.97 7.98 10.22
C ILE A 208 -3.41 6.62 9.73
N CYS A 209 -4.46 6.59 8.92
CA CYS A 209 -4.87 5.41 8.18
C CYS A 209 -4.08 5.32 6.86
N VAL A 210 -3.34 4.22 6.69
CA VAL A 210 -2.63 3.89 5.44
C VAL A 210 -3.45 2.87 4.68
N ARG A 211 -3.68 3.12 3.38
CA ARG A 211 -4.38 2.22 2.49
C ARG A 211 -3.56 1.93 1.23
N LEU A 212 -3.51 0.66 0.85
CA LEU A 212 -3.07 0.24 -0.48
C LEU A 212 -4.32 0.04 -1.34
N ILE A 213 -4.36 0.69 -2.49
CA ILE A 213 -5.54 0.76 -3.34
C ILE A 213 -5.21 0.15 -4.70
N SER A 214 -6.12 -0.64 -5.26
CA SER A 214 -6.04 -1.13 -6.65
C SER A 214 -6.39 -0.03 -7.66
N GLN A 215 -6.16 -0.32 -8.94
CA GLN A 215 -6.49 0.63 -10.03
C GLN A 215 -7.99 0.94 -10.14
N ASP A 216 -8.84 0.01 -9.74
CA ASP A 216 -10.29 0.15 -9.67
C ASP A 216 -10.78 0.82 -8.37
N HIS A 217 -9.89 1.49 -7.65
CA HIS A 217 -10.16 2.21 -6.40
C HIS A 217 -10.70 1.34 -5.25
N THR A 218 -10.41 0.05 -5.27
CA THR A 218 -10.76 -0.85 -4.17
C THR A 218 -9.61 -0.98 -3.17
N VAL A 219 -9.92 -0.98 -1.87
CA VAL A 219 -8.90 -1.09 -0.82
C VAL A 219 -8.39 -2.53 -0.72
N ILE A 220 -7.12 -2.73 -1.06
CA ILE A 220 -6.43 -4.04 -0.99
C ILE A 220 -5.95 -4.32 0.43
N TYR A 221 -5.38 -3.31 1.07
CA TYR A 221 -4.87 -3.34 2.43
C TYR A 221 -5.20 -2.01 3.13
N SER A 222 -5.50 -2.09 4.41
CA SER A 222 -5.70 -0.92 5.27
C SER A 222 -5.16 -1.22 6.66
N THR A 223 -4.62 -0.20 7.32
CA THR A 223 -4.34 -0.26 8.76
C THR A 223 -5.62 -0.39 9.59
N THR A 224 -6.79 -0.08 9.00
CA THR A 224 -8.11 -0.30 9.57
C THR A 224 -8.76 -1.48 8.82
N SER A 225 -8.91 -2.63 9.49
CA SER A 225 -9.33 -3.91 8.88
C SER A 225 -10.68 -3.86 8.16
N ASP A 226 -11.58 -3.00 8.61
CA ASP A 226 -12.97 -2.93 8.10
C ASP A 226 -13.06 -2.34 6.69
N ASP A 227 -12.01 -1.67 6.24
CA ASP A 227 -11.95 -1.03 4.92
C ASP A 227 -11.58 -2.02 3.80
N ILE A 228 -10.99 -3.16 4.12
CA ILE A 228 -10.44 -4.10 3.12
C ILE A 228 -11.56 -4.70 2.27
N GLY A 229 -11.39 -4.62 0.95
CA GLY A 229 -12.39 -5.08 -0.02
C GLY A 229 -13.52 -4.09 -0.26
N GLN A 230 -13.49 -2.92 0.36
CA GLN A 230 -14.47 -1.86 0.13
C GLN A 230 -13.97 -0.87 -0.93
N PRO A 231 -14.88 -0.26 -1.69
CA PRO A 231 -14.51 0.86 -2.56
C PRO A 231 -14.01 2.04 -1.71
N LEU A 232 -13.13 2.83 -2.29
CA LEU A 232 -12.64 4.04 -1.64
C LEU A 232 -13.80 5.01 -1.39
N PRO A 233 -13.90 5.64 -0.20
CA PRO A 233 -14.94 6.64 0.05
C PRO A 233 -14.90 7.77 -0.99
N GLU A 234 -16.07 8.17 -1.50
CA GLU A 234 -16.21 9.18 -2.58
C GLU A 234 -15.44 10.48 -2.29
N GLU A 235 -15.40 10.90 -1.03
CA GLU A 235 -14.68 12.12 -0.65
C GLU A 235 -13.16 11.99 -0.88
N ILE A 236 -12.58 10.82 -0.62
CA ILE A 236 -11.16 10.53 -0.85
C ILE A 236 -10.90 10.37 -2.34
N GLU A 237 -11.77 9.66 -3.04
CA GLU A 237 -11.69 9.48 -4.50
C GLU A 237 -11.71 10.81 -5.24
N LYS A 238 -12.60 11.72 -4.87
CA LYS A 238 -12.68 13.07 -5.43
C LYS A 238 -11.37 13.84 -5.22
N ARG A 239 -10.80 13.78 -4.01
CA ARG A 239 -9.51 14.43 -3.71
C ARG A 239 -8.36 13.87 -4.53
N LEU A 240 -8.30 12.54 -4.72
CA LEU A 240 -7.31 11.89 -5.58
C LEU A 240 -7.47 12.35 -7.04
N GLY A 241 -8.70 12.42 -7.55
CA GLY A 241 -8.98 12.90 -8.89
C GLY A 241 -8.61 14.37 -9.13
N GLU A 242 -8.76 15.22 -8.13
CA GLU A 242 -8.33 16.64 -8.16
C GLU A 242 -6.79 16.76 -8.17
N HIS A 243 -6.08 15.94 -7.40
CA HIS A 243 -4.61 15.91 -7.37
C HIS A 243 -4.01 15.39 -8.67
N ASN A 244 -4.55 14.34 -9.26
CA ASN A 244 -4.08 13.82 -10.54
C ASN A 244 -4.25 14.84 -11.69
N LYS A 245 -5.27 15.69 -11.65
CA LYS A 245 -5.46 16.77 -12.63
C LYS A 245 -4.48 17.93 -12.46
N SER A 246 -3.94 18.13 -11.26
CA SER A 246 -2.97 19.20 -10.97
C SER A 246 -1.52 18.84 -11.31
N GLY A 247 -1.26 17.61 -11.78
CA GLY A 247 0.09 17.16 -12.19
C GLY A 247 1.08 16.96 -11.04
N ASN A 248 0.62 17.06 -9.81
CA ASN A 248 1.42 16.73 -8.63
C ASN A 248 1.16 15.25 -8.28
N CYS A 249 1.99 14.36 -8.80
CA CYS A 249 2.10 13.01 -8.24
C CYS A 249 2.56 13.13 -6.77
N LEU A 250 1.79 12.56 -5.87
CA LEU A 250 2.22 12.26 -4.51
C LEU A 250 3.17 11.07 -4.55
#